data_a4a43cf838a0d22f6d8ea3c3ef41c34b
#
_entry.id   a4a43cf838a0d22f6d8ea3c3ef41c34b
#
_cell.length_a   1.000
_cell.length_b   1.000
_cell.length_c   1.000
_cell.angle_alpha   90.00
_cell.angle_beta   90.00
_cell.angle_gamma   90.00
#
_symmetry.space_group_name_H-M   'P 1'
#
loop_
_entity.id
_entity.type
_entity.pdbx_description
1 polymer ?
#
loop_
_entity_poly.entity_id
_entity_poly.type
_entity_poly.pdbx_seq_one_letter_code
_entity_poly.pdbx_strand_id
1 'polypeptide(L)'
;MIATAPVADAVADPPKTDGTVTLHGVTKSFGEFTAVRDLELEVASGEFLSMLGPSGSGKTTVLRMIAGFEDATSGVIRLSGVDVTRTPPHARQVNTVFQDYALFPHLTIAENVGYGLKVRGEGRATRTERVRRALEQVRLDHVAGRLPHQLSGGQRQRIALARALILRPQVLLLDEPLGALDKQLREQMQIELKQIQREVGITFIFVTHDQEEALTLSDRVAVFNNGRIEQIGTARDVYEFPQTEFVARFLGLSNLIGGDLAEELTRDSRTMSIRPERVRLLGADDAHDEGEVSLTGVVREVVYTGPATRFLVSTDAGADIIAERPNAHHPAAGAAFGRGDHVRVAWTPDHAARLP
;
A
#
# COMPACT_ATOMS: atom_id res chain seq x y z
N MET A 1 48.57 40.13 -10.69
CA MET A 1 47.85 39.02 -11.36
C MET A 1 47.75 37.86 -10.39
N ILE A 2 46.60 37.72 -9.75
CA ILE A 2 46.34 36.63 -8.80
C ILE A 2 45.44 35.65 -9.57
N ALA A 3 45.97 34.49 -9.87
CA ALA A 3 45.24 33.41 -10.56
C ALA A 3 44.18 32.83 -9.63
N THR A 4 42.94 32.96 -10.00
CA THR A 4 41.81 32.25 -9.37
C THR A 4 41.84 30.77 -9.78
N ALA A 5 41.96 29.90 -8.80
CA ALA A 5 41.83 28.46 -8.96
C ALA A 5 40.36 28.10 -9.33
N PRO A 6 40.11 27.10 -10.18
CA PRO A 6 38.79 26.71 -10.53
C PRO A 6 38.06 26.06 -9.35
N VAL A 7 36.82 26.48 -9.14
CA VAL A 7 35.85 25.90 -8.20
C VAL A 7 35.64 24.44 -8.57
N ALA A 8 35.80 23.59 -7.57
CA ALA A 8 35.66 22.15 -7.66
C ALA A 8 34.32 21.72 -8.26
N ASP A 9 34.40 20.72 -9.11
CA ASP A 9 33.34 20.01 -9.81
C ASP A 9 32.09 19.78 -8.97
N ALA A 10 30.97 20.27 -9.46
CA ALA A 10 29.65 19.78 -9.09
C ALA A 10 29.66 18.27 -9.39
N VAL A 11 29.55 17.46 -8.33
CA VAL A 11 29.35 16.02 -8.47
C VAL A 11 28.07 15.86 -9.27
N ALA A 12 28.22 15.52 -10.54
CA ALA A 12 27.08 15.21 -11.42
C ALA A 12 26.23 14.13 -10.75
N ASP A 13 24.94 14.35 -10.69
CA ASP A 13 23.99 13.31 -10.29
C ASP A 13 24.27 12.06 -11.12
N PRO A 14 24.43 10.89 -10.47
CA PRO A 14 24.59 9.65 -11.21
C PRO A 14 23.36 9.48 -12.13
N PRO A 15 23.56 8.94 -13.35
CA PRO A 15 22.46 8.70 -14.28
C PRO A 15 21.35 7.96 -13.52
N LYS A 16 20.08 8.36 -13.74
CA LYS A 16 18.92 7.64 -13.19
C LYS A 16 19.05 6.20 -13.65
N THR A 17 19.53 5.35 -12.76
CA THR A 17 19.65 3.92 -13.02
C THR A 17 18.25 3.35 -13.08
N ASP A 18 17.98 2.59 -14.14
CA ASP A 18 16.74 1.86 -14.29
C ASP A 18 16.52 1.00 -13.03
N GLY A 19 15.46 1.27 -12.27
CA GLY A 19 15.10 0.59 -11.03
C GLY A 19 13.95 -0.41 -11.25
N THR A 20 13.81 -0.95 -12.46
CA THR A 20 12.79 -1.95 -12.77
C THR A 20 13.01 -3.25 -12.01
N VAL A 21 11.90 -3.88 -11.60
CA VAL A 21 11.92 -5.21 -10.97
C VAL A 21 10.99 -6.11 -11.77
N THR A 22 11.50 -7.25 -12.24
CA THR A 22 10.68 -8.24 -12.95
C THR A 22 10.84 -9.63 -12.34
N LEU A 23 9.71 -10.29 -12.14
CA LEU A 23 9.60 -11.67 -11.70
C LEU A 23 8.88 -12.45 -12.80
N HIS A 24 9.50 -13.53 -13.30
CA HIS A 24 8.93 -14.38 -14.35
C HIS A 24 8.84 -15.83 -13.87
N GLY A 25 7.63 -16.37 -13.77
CA GLY A 25 7.36 -17.74 -13.37
C GLY A 25 7.89 -18.08 -11.97
N VAL A 26 7.99 -17.08 -11.08
CA VAL A 26 8.65 -17.25 -9.78
C VAL A 26 7.80 -18.08 -8.84
N THR A 27 8.38 -19.21 -8.40
CA THR A 27 7.76 -20.11 -7.42
C THR A 27 8.66 -20.27 -6.20
N LYS A 28 8.05 -20.29 -5.01
CA LYS A 28 8.75 -20.63 -3.76
C LYS A 28 7.98 -21.68 -2.99
N SER A 29 8.65 -22.80 -2.74
CA SER A 29 8.14 -23.89 -1.91
C SER A 29 9.05 -24.12 -0.71
N PHE A 30 8.45 -24.45 0.42
CA PHE A 30 9.09 -24.88 1.66
C PHE A 30 8.61 -26.32 1.96
N GLY A 31 9.36 -27.31 1.55
CA GLY A 31 8.90 -28.69 1.56
C GLY A 31 7.67 -28.86 0.68
N GLU A 32 6.57 -29.37 1.25
CA GLU A 32 5.31 -29.56 0.53
C GLU A 32 4.46 -28.25 0.42
N PHE A 33 4.77 -27.25 1.22
CA PHE A 33 4.03 -25.99 1.21
C PHE A 33 4.58 -25.03 0.15
N THR A 34 3.71 -24.61 -0.79
CA THR A 34 4.07 -23.62 -1.81
C THR A 34 3.53 -22.25 -1.40
N ALA A 35 4.45 -21.37 -0.98
CA ALA A 35 4.14 -20.02 -0.51
C ALA A 35 3.91 -19.01 -1.64
N VAL A 36 4.58 -19.20 -2.79
CA VAL A 36 4.43 -18.36 -3.99
C VAL A 36 4.35 -19.28 -5.20
N ARG A 37 3.39 -19.03 -6.09
CA ARG A 37 3.07 -19.93 -7.20
C ARG A 37 3.09 -19.20 -8.52
N ASP A 38 4.05 -19.53 -9.40
CA ASP A 38 4.12 -19.07 -10.78
C ASP A 38 3.83 -17.56 -10.92
N LEU A 39 4.61 -16.77 -10.17
CA LEU A 39 4.36 -15.35 -10.03
C LEU A 39 4.95 -14.58 -11.20
N GLU A 40 4.07 -13.81 -11.88
CA GLU A 40 4.43 -12.80 -12.85
C GLU A 40 4.23 -11.42 -12.22
N LEU A 41 5.28 -10.60 -12.20
CA LEU A 41 5.22 -9.24 -11.67
C LEU A 41 6.23 -8.35 -12.40
N GLU A 42 5.77 -7.19 -12.83
CA GLU A 42 6.62 -6.14 -13.37
C GLU A 42 6.36 -4.85 -12.59
N VAL A 43 7.45 -4.24 -12.10
CA VAL A 43 7.45 -2.95 -11.39
C VAL A 43 8.31 -1.97 -12.18
N ALA A 44 7.72 -0.85 -12.55
CA ALA A 44 8.41 0.17 -13.34
C ALA A 44 9.44 0.95 -12.49
N SER A 45 10.43 1.55 -13.18
CA SER A 45 11.40 2.42 -12.52
C SER A 45 10.72 3.64 -11.89
N GLY A 46 11.00 3.89 -10.61
CA GLY A 46 10.43 5.00 -9.84
C GLY A 46 8.99 4.78 -9.39
N GLU A 47 8.40 3.61 -9.64
CA GLU A 47 7.05 3.26 -9.21
C GLU A 47 7.00 3.00 -7.69
N PHE A 48 5.89 3.37 -7.08
CA PHE A 48 5.51 2.92 -5.75
C PHE A 48 4.48 1.79 -5.88
N LEU A 49 4.93 0.55 -5.76
CA LEU A 49 4.06 -0.63 -5.78
C LEU A 49 3.77 -1.11 -4.37
N SER A 50 2.50 -1.28 -4.01
CA SER A 50 2.10 -2.02 -2.81
C SER A 50 1.72 -3.46 -3.11
N MET A 51 2.24 -4.38 -2.31
CA MET A 51 1.80 -5.76 -2.22
C MET A 51 0.85 -5.88 -1.01
N LEU A 52 -0.43 -6.03 -1.28
CA LEU A 52 -1.51 -6.05 -0.30
C LEU A 52 -2.16 -7.45 -0.25
N GLY A 53 -2.56 -7.91 0.93
CA GLY A 53 -3.22 -9.21 1.06
C GLY A 53 -3.23 -9.73 2.50
N PRO A 54 -3.97 -10.78 2.82
CA PRO A 54 -4.01 -11.37 4.15
C PRO A 54 -2.65 -11.92 4.59
N SER A 55 -2.50 -12.15 5.88
CA SER A 55 -1.32 -12.82 6.44
C SER A 55 -1.14 -14.21 5.79
N GLY A 56 0.09 -14.57 5.47
CA GLY A 56 0.40 -15.85 4.81
C GLY A 56 0.12 -15.90 3.30
N SER A 57 -0.29 -14.82 2.65
CA SER A 57 -0.55 -14.81 1.19
C SER A 57 0.71 -14.79 0.31
N GLY A 58 1.92 -14.76 0.90
CA GLY A 58 3.18 -14.84 0.15
C GLY A 58 3.94 -13.52 -0.02
N LYS A 59 3.40 -12.36 0.34
CA LYS A 59 3.99 -11.00 0.13
C LYS A 59 5.41 -10.86 0.68
N THR A 60 5.61 -11.13 1.98
CA THR A 60 6.93 -11.06 2.63
C THR A 60 7.90 -12.05 2.01
N THR A 61 7.43 -13.22 1.55
CA THR A 61 8.27 -14.20 0.84
C THR A 61 8.76 -13.63 -0.49
N VAL A 62 7.87 -12.99 -1.27
CA VAL A 62 8.24 -12.31 -2.52
C VAL A 62 9.24 -11.21 -2.24
N LEU A 63 8.99 -10.35 -1.24
CA LEU A 63 9.91 -9.28 -0.86
C LEU A 63 11.30 -9.82 -0.49
N ARG A 64 11.35 -10.91 0.30
CA ARG A 64 12.60 -11.57 0.69
C ARG A 64 13.33 -12.19 -0.51
N MET A 65 12.61 -12.73 -1.49
CA MET A 65 13.22 -13.22 -2.73
C MET A 65 13.82 -12.10 -3.57
N ILE A 66 13.15 -10.94 -3.67
CA ILE A 66 13.71 -9.75 -4.34
C ILE A 66 14.94 -9.23 -3.60
N ALA A 67 14.92 -9.23 -2.26
CA ALA A 67 16.05 -8.84 -1.42
C ALA A 67 17.23 -9.83 -1.46
N GLY A 68 16.99 -11.09 -1.86
CA GLY A 68 17.98 -12.18 -1.85
C GLY A 68 18.16 -12.85 -0.51
N PHE A 69 17.24 -12.65 0.45
CA PHE A 69 17.21 -13.37 1.73
C PHE A 69 16.56 -14.76 1.60
N GLU A 70 15.81 -14.99 0.52
CA GLU A 70 15.22 -16.28 0.16
C GLU A 70 15.53 -16.58 -1.30
N ASP A 71 15.87 -17.83 -1.60
CA ASP A 71 16.04 -18.29 -2.97
C ASP A 71 14.70 -18.70 -3.56
N ALA A 72 14.45 -18.34 -4.82
CA ALA A 72 13.34 -18.90 -5.58
C ALA A 72 13.57 -20.39 -5.85
N THR A 73 12.50 -21.20 -5.76
CA THR A 73 12.53 -22.61 -6.14
C THR A 73 12.65 -22.75 -7.66
N SER A 74 11.92 -21.90 -8.40
CA SER A 74 11.98 -21.80 -9.86
C SER A 74 11.64 -20.37 -10.31
N GLY A 75 11.83 -20.07 -11.59
CA GLY A 75 11.61 -18.77 -12.17
C GLY A 75 12.84 -17.87 -12.12
N VAL A 76 12.66 -16.62 -12.58
CA VAL A 76 13.75 -15.65 -12.74
C VAL A 76 13.36 -14.30 -12.12
N ILE A 77 14.27 -13.71 -11.36
CA ILE A 77 14.16 -12.38 -10.78
C ILE A 77 15.20 -11.47 -11.42
N ARG A 78 14.77 -10.34 -11.99
CA ARG A 78 15.69 -9.34 -12.54
C ARG A 78 15.52 -7.99 -11.84
N LEU A 79 16.64 -7.31 -11.66
CA LEU A 79 16.72 -5.91 -11.22
C LEU A 79 17.40 -5.11 -12.33
N SER A 80 16.72 -4.08 -12.83
CA SER A 80 17.24 -3.26 -13.95
C SER A 80 17.71 -4.12 -15.14
N GLY A 81 16.93 -5.14 -15.48
CA GLY A 81 17.24 -6.11 -16.56
C GLY A 81 18.28 -7.17 -16.22
N VAL A 82 19.01 -7.04 -15.11
CA VAL A 82 20.07 -8.01 -14.69
C VAL A 82 19.44 -9.13 -13.88
N ASP A 83 19.74 -10.38 -14.25
CA ASP A 83 19.31 -11.55 -13.48
C ASP A 83 20.04 -11.60 -12.12
N VAL A 84 19.27 -11.53 -11.06
CA VAL A 84 19.75 -11.57 -9.68
C VAL A 84 19.23 -12.79 -8.91
N THR A 85 18.63 -13.75 -9.58
CA THR A 85 17.96 -14.90 -8.95
C THR A 85 18.85 -15.61 -7.93
N ARG A 86 20.16 -15.73 -8.22
CA ARG A 86 21.16 -16.37 -7.34
C ARG A 86 22.15 -15.40 -6.72
N THR A 87 21.97 -14.08 -6.93
CA THR A 87 22.86 -13.07 -6.39
C THR A 87 22.61 -12.90 -4.89
N PRO A 88 23.64 -12.92 -4.04
CA PRO A 88 23.46 -12.75 -2.60
C PRO A 88 22.98 -11.33 -2.24
N PRO A 89 22.33 -11.12 -1.07
CA PRO A 89 21.72 -9.83 -0.70
C PRO A 89 22.64 -8.62 -0.78
N HIS A 90 23.89 -8.78 -0.30
CA HIS A 90 24.87 -7.69 -0.24
C HIS A 90 25.36 -7.21 -1.63
N ALA A 91 25.17 -8.01 -2.67
CA ALA A 91 25.57 -7.69 -4.03
C ALA A 91 24.40 -7.15 -4.88
N ARG A 92 23.17 -7.13 -4.35
CA ARG A 92 22.00 -6.53 -5.00
C ARG A 92 21.92 -5.03 -4.74
N GLN A 93 21.45 -4.27 -5.71
CA GLN A 93 21.24 -2.83 -5.56
C GLN A 93 19.88 -2.49 -4.93
N VAL A 94 19.53 -3.23 -3.90
CA VAL A 94 18.30 -3.03 -3.12
C VAL A 94 18.64 -2.82 -1.65
N ASN A 95 17.79 -2.10 -0.94
CA ASN A 95 17.84 -2.04 0.53
C ASN A 95 16.47 -2.37 1.10
N THR A 96 16.45 -2.93 2.30
CA THR A 96 15.22 -3.33 2.99
C THR A 96 15.07 -2.57 4.31
N VAL A 97 13.87 -2.06 4.55
CA VAL A 97 13.40 -1.59 5.87
C VAL A 97 12.47 -2.68 6.41
N PHE A 98 12.85 -3.27 7.54
CA PHE A 98 12.11 -4.33 8.21
C PHE A 98 11.03 -3.74 9.15
N GLN A 99 10.07 -4.55 9.50
CA GLN A 99 8.96 -4.20 10.39
C GLN A 99 9.40 -3.69 11.77
N ASP A 100 10.48 -4.25 12.33
CA ASP A 100 11.09 -3.84 13.60
C ASP A 100 12.16 -2.76 13.44
N TYR A 101 12.30 -2.21 12.22
CA TYR A 101 13.31 -1.22 11.81
C TYR A 101 14.76 -1.73 11.86
N ALA A 102 15.06 -2.81 12.56
CA ALA A 102 16.36 -3.47 12.71
C ALA A 102 17.52 -2.47 12.98
N LEU A 103 17.30 -1.44 13.82
CA LEU A 103 18.35 -0.52 14.23
C LEU A 103 19.30 -1.22 15.21
N PHE A 104 20.59 -1.00 15.05
CA PHE A 104 21.61 -1.53 15.96
C PHE A 104 21.49 -0.83 17.33
N PRO A 105 21.09 -1.52 18.40
CA PRO A 105 20.74 -0.88 19.67
C PRO A 105 21.93 -0.27 20.41
N HIS A 106 23.14 -0.74 20.12
CA HIS A 106 24.39 -0.32 20.72
C HIS A 106 25.12 0.80 19.94
N LEU A 107 24.61 1.16 18.77
CA LEU A 107 25.15 2.24 17.94
C LEU A 107 24.30 3.51 18.09
N THR A 108 24.94 4.66 18.03
CA THR A 108 24.26 5.96 17.93
C THR A 108 23.46 6.05 16.62
N ILE A 109 22.55 7.01 16.52
CA ILE A 109 21.78 7.26 15.31
C ILE A 109 22.67 7.59 14.12
N ALA A 110 23.67 8.44 14.32
CA ALA A 110 24.66 8.76 13.26
C ALA A 110 25.44 7.51 12.81
N GLU A 111 25.82 6.64 13.74
CA GLU A 111 26.51 5.38 13.43
C GLU A 111 25.58 4.38 12.73
N ASN A 112 24.31 4.29 13.13
CA ASN A 112 23.31 3.48 12.44
C ASN A 112 23.17 3.90 10.99
N VAL A 113 22.93 5.20 10.73
CA VAL A 113 22.77 5.73 9.37
C VAL A 113 24.05 5.54 8.55
N GLY A 114 25.22 5.80 9.16
CA GLY A 114 26.52 5.69 8.49
C GLY A 114 27.07 4.28 8.37
N TYR A 115 26.41 3.26 8.93
CA TYR A 115 26.95 1.90 9.02
C TYR A 115 27.28 1.30 7.64
N GLY A 116 26.37 1.37 6.72
CA GLY A 116 26.56 0.82 5.36
C GLY A 116 27.70 1.50 4.59
N LEU A 117 27.86 2.82 4.76
CA LEU A 117 28.98 3.57 4.19
C LEU A 117 30.32 3.13 4.79
N LYS A 118 30.34 2.86 6.10
CA LYS A 118 31.53 2.31 6.79
C LYS A 118 31.92 0.94 6.24
N VAL A 119 30.94 0.06 6.04
CA VAL A 119 31.17 -1.29 5.46
C VAL A 119 31.70 -1.19 4.03
N ARG A 120 31.24 -0.20 3.25
CA ARG A 120 31.76 0.08 1.89
C ARG A 120 33.13 0.77 1.87
N GLY A 121 33.74 1.03 3.02
CA GLY A 121 35.08 1.63 3.12
C GLY A 121 35.11 3.14 2.88
N GLU A 122 33.94 3.84 2.90
CA GLU A 122 33.97 5.30 2.73
C GLU A 122 34.73 6.03 3.83
N GLY A 123 35.52 7.00 3.44
CA GLY A 123 36.37 7.81 4.35
C GLY A 123 35.51 8.56 5.38
N ARG A 124 36.10 8.79 6.58
CA ARG A 124 35.38 9.36 7.71
C ARG A 124 34.74 10.73 7.42
N ALA A 125 35.48 11.63 6.75
CA ALA A 125 34.95 12.97 6.44
C ALA A 125 33.71 12.92 5.52
N THR A 126 33.79 12.19 4.39
CA THR A 126 32.71 12.00 3.45
C THR A 126 31.50 11.34 4.12
N ARG A 127 31.76 10.30 4.93
CA ARG A 127 30.68 9.61 5.66
C ARG A 127 29.95 10.55 6.63
N THR A 128 30.70 11.36 7.40
CA THR A 128 30.11 12.32 8.35
C THR A 128 29.21 13.31 7.64
N GLU A 129 29.63 13.86 6.51
CA GLU A 129 28.85 14.82 5.73
C GLU A 129 27.58 14.15 5.11
N ARG A 130 27.71 12.95 4.57
CA ARG A 130 26.55 12.21 4.03
C ARG A 130 25.54 11.86 5.12
N VAL A 131 26.00 11.44 6.31
CA VAL A 131 25.14 11.15 7.47
C VAL A 131 24.40 12.41 7.91
N ARG A 132 25.09 13.54 8.01
CA ARG A 132 24.47 14.83 8.36
C ARG A 132 23.33 15.16 7.41
N ARG A 133 23.58 15.12 6.08
CA ARG A 133 22.56 15.38 5.06
C ARG A 133 21.38 14.41 5.12
N ALA A 134 21.66 13.12 5.30
CA ALA A 134 20.60 12.11 5.41
C ALA A 134 19.70 12.34 6.64
N LEU A 135 20.28 12.77 7.76
CA LEU A 135 19.52 13.10 8.96
C LEU A 135 18.72 14.40 8.80
N GLU A 136 19.25 15.40 8.12
CA GLU A 136 18.56 16.65 7.79
C GLU A 136 17.34 16.39 6.89
N GLN A 137 17.45 15.52 5.87
CA GLN A 137 16.34 15.14 5.00
C GLN A 137 15.15 14.56 5.78
N VAL A 138 15.43 13.80 6.84
CA VAL A 138 14.38 13.25 7.72
C VAL A 138 14.08 14.12 8.93
N ARG A 139 14.68 15.34 9.03
CA ARG A 139 14.52 16.31 10.12
C ARG A 139 14.88 15.77 11.50
N LEU A 140 15.93 14.94 11.59
CA LEU A 140 16.40 14.27 12.81
C LEU A 140 17.90 14.46 13.08
N ASP A 141 18.50 15.51 12.54
CA ASP A 141 19.93 15.88 12.78
C ASP A 141 20.22 16.13 14.26
N HIS A 142 19.27 16.69 15.00
CA HIS A 142 19.37 16.99 16.43
C HIS A 142 19.47 15.75 17.34
N VAL A 143 19.17 14.54 16.83
CA VAL A 143 19.24 13.27 17.59
C VAL A 143 20.43 12.40 17.21
N ALA A 144 21.36 12.88 16.38
CA ALA A 144 22.48 12.12 15.83
C ALA A 144 23.30 11.34 16.86
N GLY A 145 23.49 11.90 18.06
CA GLY A 145 24.23 11.27 19.16
C GLY A 145 23.41 10.33 20.07
N ARG A 146 22.10 10.23 19.88
CA ARG A 146 21.24 9.37 20.71
C ARG A 146 21.36 7.90 20.31
N LEU A 147 20.85 7.03 21.20
CA LEU A 147 20.68 5.60 20.94
C LEU A 147 19.21 5.30 20.50
N PRO A 148 18.95 4.22 19.74
CA PRO A 148 17.60 3.91 19.22
C PRO A 148 16.49 3.85 20.28
N HIS A 149 16.77 3.35 21.48
CA HIS A 149 15.79 3.27 22.57
C HIS A 149 15.33 4.63 23.11
N GLN A 150 16.05 5.71 22.80
CA GLN A 150 15.73 7.09 23.19
C GLN A 150 14.83 7.81 22.19
N LEU A 151 14.38 7.11 21.13
CA LEU A 151 13.55 7.64 20.05
C LEU A 151 12.14 7.08 20.11
N SER A 152 11.18 7.90 19.66
CA SER A 152 9.81 7.42 19.39
C SER A 152 9.76 6.41 18.21
N GLY A 153 8.65 5.69 18.07
CA GLY A 153 8.43 4.75 16.95
C GLY A 153 8.64 5.42 15.59
N GLY A 154 7.99 6.55 15.34
CA GLY A 154 8.12 7.29 14.08
C GLY A 154 9.54 7.85 13.85
N GLN A 155 10.24 8.28 14.91
CA GLN A 155 11.63 8.66 14.77
C GLN A 155 12.53 7.48 14.37
N ARG A 156 12.34 6.31 15.00
CA ARG A 156 13.09 5.09 14.61
C ARG A 156 12.85 4.71 13.16
N GLN A 157 11.61 4.80 12.69
CA GLN A 157 11.26 4.53 11.31
C GLN A 157 11.98 5.48 10.33
N ARG A 158 11.92 6.80 10.57
CA ARG A 158 12.65 7.79 9.74
C ARG A 158 14.15 7.52 9.70
N ILE A 159 14.75 7.11 10.82
CA ILE A 159 16.16 6.72 10.86
C ILE A 159 16.43 5.46 10.05
N ALA A 160 15.54 4.46 10.09
CA ALA A 160 15.67 3.27 9.26
C ALA A 160 15.59 3.60 7.76
N LEU A 161 14.67 4.50 7.38
CA LEU A 161 14.59 5.02 6.01
C LEU A 161 15.87 5.77 5.61
N ALA A 162 16.38 6.69 6.45
CA ALA A 162 17.62 7.41 6.18
C ALA A 162 18.81 6.45 6.01
N ARG A 163 18.91 5.40 6.87
CA ARG A 163 19.93 4.35 6.77
C ARG A 163 19.83 3.56 5.46
N ALA A 164 18.63 3.28 5.01
CA ALA A 164 18.42 2.56 3.75
C ALA A 164 18.73 3.44 2.52
N LEU A 165 18.31 4.70 2.54
CA LEU A 165 18.44 5.63 1.41
C LEU A 165 19.86 6.19 1.25
N ILE A 166 20.66 6.31 2.32
CA ILE A 166 22.02 6.86 2.25
C ILE A 166 22.94 6.06 1.31
N LEU A 167 22.63 4.78 1.10
CA LEU A 167 23.38 3.91 0.19
C LEU A 167 23.00 4.08 -1.28
N ARG A 168 21.97 4.91 -1.57
CA ARG A 168 21.44 5.18 -2.91
C ARG A 168 21.04 3.88 -3.65
N PRO A 169 20.14 3.06 -3.08
CA PRO A 169 19.67 1.84 -3.78
C PRO A 169 18.85 2.21 -5.01
N GLN A 170 18.73 1.30 -5.97
CA GLN A 170 17.79 1.43 -7.10
C GLN A 170 16.36 1.12 -6.67
N VAL A 171 16.20 0.19 -5.73
CA VAL A 171 14.91 -0.28 -5.20
C VAL A 171 14.94 -0.26 -3.69
N LEU A 172 13.91 0.29 -3.07
CA LEU A 172 13.67 0.23 -1.63
C LEU A 172 12.53 -0.73 -1.34
N LEU A 173 12.82 -1.72 -0.50
CA LEU A 173 11.88 -2.73 -0.06
C LEU A 173 11.41 -2.39 1.36
N LEU A 174 10.11 -2.40 1.61
CA LEU A 174 9.50 -2.00 2.88
C LEU A 174 8.57 -3.12 3.36
N ASP A 175 8.95 -3.80 4.45
CA ASP A 175 8.17 -4.91 5.02
C ASP A 175 7.36 -4.42 6.23
N GLU A 176 6.09 -4.11 6.02
CA GLU A 176 5.13 -3.59 7.02
C GLU A 176 5.67 -2.45 7.89
N PRO A 177 6.31 -1.41 7.34
CA PRO A 177 7.06 -0.44 8.12
C PRO A 177 6.18 0.46 9.00
N LEU A 178 4.86 0.54 8.75
CA LEU A 178 3.91 1.38 9.48
C LEU A 178 3.11 0.61 10.55
N GLY A 179 3.22 -0.72 10.58
CA GLY A 179 2.37 -1.58 11.41
C GLY A 179 2.48 -1.34 12.93
N ALA A 180 3.63 -0.83 13.41
CA ALA A 180 3.86 -0.57 14.83
C ALA A 180 3.46 0.85 15.30
N LEU A 181 2.88 1.68 14.41
CA LEU A 181 2.51 3.07 14.69
C LEU A 181 1.03 3.21 15.06
N ASP A 182 0.73 4.17 15.95
CA ASP A 182 -0.64 4.62 16.15
C ASP A 182 -1.23 5.28 14.89
N LYS A 183 -2.56 5.42 14.85
CA LYS A 183 -3.25 5.90 13.65
C LYS A 183 -2.77 7.28 13.17
N GLN A 184 -2.66 8.26 14.08
CA GLN A 184 -2.29 9.63 13.71
C GLN A 184 -0.86 9.70 13.15
N LEU A 185 0.07 9.00 13.81
CA LEU A 185 1.45 8.93 13.36
C LEU A 185 1.59 8.17 12.05
N ARG A 186 0.78 7.13 11.84
CA ARG A 186 0.74 6.36 10.59
C ARG A 186 0.30 7.23 9.41
N GLU A 187 -0.80 7.99 9.53
CA GLU A 187 -1.27 8.93 8.51
C GLU A 187 -0.20 9.98 8.15
N GLN A 188 0.47 10.54 9.17
CA GLN A 188 1.57 11.47 8.94
C GLN A 188 2.73 10.81 8.18
N MET A 189 3.11 9.61 8.58
CA MET A 189 4.22 8.87 7.97
C MET A 189 3.92 8.43 6.52
N GLN A 190 2.66 8.15 6.19
CA GLN A 190 2.25 7.89 4.81
C GLN A 190 2.56 9.11 3.91
N ILE A 191 2.15 10.30 4.33
CA ILE A 191 2.41 11.54 3.58
C ILE A 191 3.92 11.75 3.39
N GLU A 192 4.69 11.61 4.46
CA GLU A 192 6.15 11.78 4.43
C GLU A 192 6.84 10.73 3.52
N LEU A 193 6.41 9.48 3.59
CA LEU A 193 6.95 8.40 2.76
C LEU A 193 6.73 8.66 1.25
N LYS A 194 5.53 9.15 0.89
CA LYS A 194 5.23 9.52 -0.50
C LYS A 194 6.05 10.73 -0.96
N GLN A 195 6.29 11.72 -0.07
CA GLN A 195 7.16 12.85 -0.37
C GLN A 195 8.61 12.39 -0.61
N ILE A 196 9.17 11.58 0.30
CA ILE A 196 10.52 11.02 0.16
C ILE A 196 10.66 10.26 -1.15
N GLN A 197 9.70 9.40 -1.50
CA GLN A 197 9.73 8.63 -2.74
C GLN A 197 9.80 9.54 -3.97
N ARG A 198 8.98 10.61 -4.00
CA ARG A 198 8.98 11.59 -5.10
C ARG A 198 10.31 12.35 -5.20
N GLU A 199 10.89 12.74 -4.07
CA GLU A 199 12.16 13.47 -4.02
C GLU A 199 13.34 12.60 -4.46
N VAL A 200 13.37 11.35 -4.02
CA VAL A 200 14.47 10.42 -4.32
C VAL A 200 14.33 9.80 -5.71
N GLY A 201 13.10 9.58 -6.18
CA GLY A 201 12.79 9.08 -7.52
C GLY A 201 13.20 7.63 -7.80
N ILE A 202 13.39 6.81 -6.75
CA ILE A 202 13.70 5.38 -6.86
C ILE A 202 12.43 4.53 -6.75
N THR A 203 12.52 3.25 -7.12
CA THR A 203 11.41 2.30 -7.02
C THR A 203 11.18 1.88 -5.58
N PHE A 204 9.91 1.86 -5.15
CA PHE A 204 9.48 1.40 -3.84
C PHE A 204 8.58 0.17 -3.98
N ILE A 205 8.89 -0.89 -3.23
CA ILE A 205 8.01 -2.04 -3.07
C ILE A 205 7.64 -2.14 -1.60
N PHE A 206 6.36 -2.00 -1.32
CA PHE A 206 5.80 -1.86 0.01
C PHE A 206 4.87 -3.04 0.32
N VAL A 207 5.13 -3.76 1.39
CA VAL A 207 4.26 -4.83 1.89
C VAL A 207 3.40 -4.28 3.00
N THR A 208 2.10 -4.52 2.92
CA THR A 208 1.16 -4.20 3.98
C THR A 208 -0.03 -5.18 3.98
N HIS A 209 -0.74 -5.22 5.09
CA HIS A 209 -2.06 -5.82 5.21
C HIS A 209 -3.15 -4.75 5.41
N ASP A 210 -2.77 -3.49 5.51
CA ASP A 210 -3.66 -2.34 5.67
C ASP A 210 -4.06 -1.78 4.29
N GLN A 211 -5.37 -1.75 4.04
CA GLN A 211 -5.93 -1.32 2.75
C GLN A 211 -5.75 0.19 2.54
N GLU A 212 -5.91 0.99 3.61
CA GLU A 212 -5.78 2.44 3.56
C GLU A 212 -4.34 2.84 3.18
N GLU A 213 -3.34 2.15 3.75
CA GLU A 213 -1.94 2.34 3.39
C GLU A 213 -1.68 2.08 1.91
N ALA A 214 -2.15 0.93 1.41
CA ALA A 214 -1.96 0.55 0.01
C ALA A 214 -2.63 1.53 -0.95
N LEU A 215 -3.88 1.93 -0.68
CA LEU A 215 -4.63 2.83 -1.54
C LEU A 215 -4.08 4.27 -1.53
N THR A 216 -3.54 4.73 -0.38
CA THR A 216 -3.03 6.10 -0.23
C THR A 216 -1.64 6.29 -0.83
N LEU A 217 -0.76 5.29 -0.68
CA LEU A 217 0.65 5.43 -1.03
C LEU A 217 0.96 5.07 -2.49
N SER A 218 0.22 4.15 -3.08
CA SER A 218 0.69 3.43 -4.25
C SER A 218 0.29 4.05 -5.58
N ASP A 219 1.15 3.91 -6.55
CA ASP A 219 0.80 4.13 -7.95
C ASP A 219 0.03 2.90 -8.48
N ARG A 220 0.46 1.69 -8.06
CA ARG A 220 -0.26 0.42 -8.30
C ARG A 220 -0.28 -0.43 -7.04
N VAL A 221 -1.35 -1.23 -6.93
CA VAL A 221 -1.55 -2.21 -5.86
C VAL A 221 -1.65 -3.60 -6.48
N ALA A 222 -0.83 -4.53 -5.99
CA ALA A 222 -0.93 -5.96 -6.29
C ALA A 222 -1.62 -6.65 -5.11
N VAL A 223 -2.83 -7.15 -5.33
CA VAL A 223 -3.63 -7.86 -4.32
C VAL A 223 -3.25 -9.34 -4.34
N PHE A 224 -2.67 -9.81 -3.24
CA PHE A 224 -2.19 -11.19 -3.08
C PHE A 224 -3.21 -12.07 -2.36
N ASN A 225 -3.38 -13.28 -2.88
CA ASN A 225 -4.14 -14.35 -2.24
C ASN A 225 -3.51 -15.71 -2.55
N ASN A 226 -3.35 -16.58 -1.55
CA ASN A 226 -2.87 -17.96 -1.71
C ASN A 226 -1.61 -18.12 -2.58
N GLY A 227 -0.65 -17.20 -2.45
CA GLY A 227 0.63 -17.23 -3.16
C GLY A 227 0.58 -16.73 -4.60
N ARG A 228 -0.51 -16.05 -5.02
CA ARG A 228 -0.70 -15.48 -6.36
C ARG A 228 -1.16 -14.03 -6.27
N ILE A 229 -1.02 -13.31 -7.37
CA ILE A 229 -1.67 -12.01 -7.55
C ILE A 229 -3.07 -12.26 -8.13
N GLU A 230 -4.11 -11.87 -7.38
CA GLU A 230 -5.50 -11.92 -7.82
C GLU A 230 -5.83 -10.80 -8.79
N GLN A 231 -5.29 -9.60 -8.49
CA GLN A 231 -5.46 -8.42 -9.33
C GLN A 231 -4.29 -7.46 -9.09
N ILE A 232 -3.87 -6.77 -10.14
CA ILE A 232 -2.92 -5.67 -10.06
C ILE A 232 -3.45 -4.51 -10.93
N GLY A 233 -3.40 -3.29 -10.40
CA GLY A 233 -3.89 -2.10 -11.09
C GLY A 233 -3.61 -0.85 -10.28
N THR A 234 -4.07 0.32 -10.74
CA THR A 234 -4.01 1.54 -9.94
C THR A 234 -4.84 1.36 -8.65
N ALA A 235 -4.55 2.15 -7.61
CA ALA A 235 -5.31 2.10 -6.37
C ALA A 235 -6.83 2.25 -6.62
N ARG A 236 -7.19 3.12 -7.57
CA ARG A 236 -8.58 3.33 -7.99
C ARG A 236 -9.17 2.11 -8.69
N ASP A 237 -8.45 1.51 -9.64
CA ASP A 237 -8.96 0.36 -10.41
C ASP A 237 -9.25 -0.85 -9.51
N VAL A 238 -8.32 -1.17 -8.59
CA VAL A 238 -8.52 -2.33 -7.70
C VAL A 238 -9.65 -2.11 -6.70
N TYR A 239 -9.91 -0.87 -6.31
CA TYR A 239 -10.99 -0.52 -5.38
C TYR A 239 -12.36 -0.43 -6.07
N GLU A 240 -12.45 0.32 -7.18
CA GLU A 240 -13.73 0.58 -7.87
C GLU A 240 -14.14 -0.57 -8.82
N PHE A 241 -13.15 -1.27 -9.41
CA PHE A 241 -13.37 -2.32 -10.41
C PHE A 241 -12.70 -3.64 -10.00
N PRO A 242 -13.11 -4.25 -8.86
CA PRO A 242 -12.58 -5.54 -8.45
C PRO A 242 -12.87 -6.61 -9.50
N GLN A 243 -11.89 -7.48 -9.75
CA GLN A 243 -12.02 -8.57 -10.74
C GLN A 243 -12.47 -9.90 -10.13
N THR A 244 -12.48 -10.01 -8.79
CA THR A 244 -12.96 -11.20 -8.09
C THR A 244 -13.73 -10.80 -6.83
N GLU A 245 -14.59 -11.70 -6.34
CA GLU A 245 -15.28 -11.49 -5.06
C GLU A 245 -14.28 -11.33 -3.91
N PHE A 246 -13.14 -12.04 -3.98
CA PHE A 246 -12.10 -11.89 -2.99
C PHE A 246 -11.60 -10.46 -2.93
N VAL A 247 -11.24 -9.86 -4.06
CA VAL A 247 -10.74 -8.47 -4.12
C VAL A 247 -11.83 -7.49 -3.65
N ALA A 248 -13.08 -7.68 -4.09
CA ALA A 248 -14.21 -6.85 -3.69
C ALA A 248 -14.39 -6.82 -2.16
N ARG A 249 -14.36 -8.00 -1.51
CA ARG A 249 -14.51 -8.14 -0.04
C ARG A 249 -13.27 -7.72 0.72
N PHE A 250 -12.09 -7.98 0.16
CA PHE A 250 -10.83 -7.72 0.82
C PHE A 250 -10.51 -6.21 0.87
N LEU A 251 -10.88 -5.43 -0.15
CA LEU A 251 -10.64 -3.98 -0.23
C LEU A 251 -11.77 -3.13 0.40
N GLY A 252 -12.34 -3.60 1.48
CA GLY A 252 -13.38 -2.89 2.22
C GLY A 252 -14.75 -3.55 2.10
N LEU A 253 -15.75 -2.88 2.66
CA LEU A 253 -17.12 -3.34 2.55
C LEU A 253 -17.59 -3.25 1.09
N SER A 254 -18.34 -4.26 0.66
CA SER A 254 -18.97 -4.30 -0.66
C SER A 254 -20.28 -5.04 -0.59
N ASN A 255 -21.30 -4.49 -1.22
CA ASN A 255 -22.56 -5.16 -1.46
C ASN A 255 -22.37 -6.09 -2.66
N LEU A 256 -22.52 -7.39 -2.45
CA LEU A 256 -22.46 -8.39 -3.52
C LEU A 256 -23.88 -8.88 -3.81
N ILE A 257 -24.34 -8.62 -5.01
CA ILE A 257 -25.65 -9.04 -5.49
C ILE A 257 -25.42 -9.97 -6.68
N GLY A 258 -25.85 -11.21 -6.59
CA GLY A 258 -25.66 -12.22 -7.64
C GLY A 258 -26.91 -13.03 -7.91
N GLY A 259 -26.79 -13.97 -8.86
CA GLY A 259 -27.87 -14.90 -9.21
C GLY A 259 -29.12 -14.23 -9.75
N ASP A 260 -30.30 -14.76 -9.37
CA ASP A 260 -31.60 -14.34 -9.89
C ASP A 260 -31.88 -12.84 -9.67
N LEU A 261 -31.44 -12.28 -8.53
CA LEU A 261 -31.65 -10.87 -8.24
C LEU A 261 -30.80 -9.97 -9.16
N ALA A 262 -29.55 -10.36 -9.43
CA ALA A 262 -28.71 -9.62 -10.38
C ALA A 262 -29.31 -9.65 -11.79
N GLU A 263 -29.80 -10.80 -12.22
CA GLU A 263 -30.47 -10.98 -13.51
C GLU A 263 -31.75 -10.12 -13.63
N GLU A 264 -32.57 -10.08 -12.58
CA GLU A 264 -33.77 -9.25 -12.52
C GLU A 264 -33.42 -7.75 -12.64
N LEU A 265 -32.41 -7.30 -11.88
CA LEU A 265 -32.05 -5.89 -11.81
C LEU A 265 -31.32 -5.37 -13.06
N THR A 266 -30.51 -6.23 -13.72
CA THR A 266 -29.57 -5.78 -14.76
C THR A 266 -29.60 -6.59 -16.05
N ARG A 267 -30.40 -7.67 -16.11
CA ARG A 267 -30.39 -8.66 -17.19
C ARG A 267 -29.07 -9.38 -17.38
N ASP A 268 -28.34 -9.54 -16.28
CA ASP A 268 -27.03 -10.19 -16.23
C ASP A 268 -26.87 -10.88 -14.86
N SER A 269 -26.75 -12.20 -14.86
CA SER A 269 -26.68 -13.02 -13.64
C SER A 269 -25.33 -12.95 -12.91
N ARG A 270 -24.33 -12.31 -13.50
CA ARG A 270 -23.02 -12.14 -12.86
C ARG A 270 -23.16 -11.33 -11.57
N THR A 271 -22.35 -11.68 -10.58
CA THR A 271 -22.31 -10.96 -9.31
C THR A 271 -21.90 -9.50 -9.54
N MET A 272 -22.69 -8.59 -9.02
CA MET A 272 -22.36 -7.17 -8.95
C MET A 272 -21.72 -6.84 -7.60
N SER A 273 -20.72 -6.00 -7.62
CA SER A 273 -20.05 -5.41 -6.44
C SER A 273 -20.34 -3.92 -6.39
N ILE A 274 -20.97 -3.45 -5.33
CA ILE A 274 -21.34 -2.04 -5.15
C ILE A 274 -20.77 -1.56 -3.82
N ARG A 275 -20.00 -0.47 -3.85
CA ARG A 275 -19.45 0.13 -2.63
C ARG A 275 -20.57 0.80 -1.82
N PRO A 276 -20.57 0.70 -0.46
CA PRO A 276 -21.61 1.29 0.39
C PRO A 276 -21.79 2.81 0.20
N GLU A 277 -20.73 3.53 -0.06
CA GLU A 277 -20.74 4.98 -0.32
C GLU A 277 -21.34 5.36 -1.69
N ARG A 278 -21.55 4.37 -2.57
CA ARG A 278 -22.22 4.52 -3.88
C ARG A 278 -23.72 4.21 -3.80
N VAL A 279 -24.18 3.75 -2.65
CA VAL A 279 -25.60 3.46 -2.41
C VAL A 279 -26.26 4.67 -1.75
N ARG A 280 -27.24 5.24 -2.41
CA ARG A 280 -28.08 6.33 -1.86
C ARG A 280 -29.15 5.71 -0.98
N LEU A 281 -29.41 6.34 0.17
CA LEU A 281 -30.52 6.00 1.08
C LEU A 281 -31.58 7.10 1.00
N LEU A 282 -32.77 6.74 0.58
CA LEU A 282 -33.93 7.60 0.33
C LEU A 282 -35.10 7.18 1.22
N GLY A 283 -36.05 8.07 1.48
CA GLY A 283 -37.33 7.69 2.05
C GLY A 283 -38.08 6.75 1.13
N ALA A 284 -38.95 5.91 1.68
CA ALA A 284 -39.68 4.89 0.90
C ALA A 284 -40.45 5.49 -0.29
N ASP A 285 -41.03 6.68 -0.10
CA ASP A 285 -41.82 7.40 -1.07
C ASP A 285 -41.03 8.43 -1.91
N ASP A 286 -39.74 8.62 -1.60
CA ASP A 286 -38.90 9.55 -2.34
C ASP A 286 -38.65 9.05 -3.78
N ALA A 287 -38.62 9.99 -4.71
CA ALA A 287 -38.24 9.70 -6.08
C ALA A 287 -36.74 9.37 -6.18
N HIS A 288 -36.38 8.40 -6.99
CA HIS A 288 -35.01 8.12 -7.42
C HIS A 288 -34.80 8.65 -8.84
N ASP A 289 -33.54 8.86 -9.22
CA ASP A 289 -33.22 9.42 -10.52
C ASP A 289 -33.54 8.43 -11.65
N GLU A 290 -33.88 8.95 -12.82
CA GLU A 290 -34.15 8.12 -13.99
C GLU A 290 -32.89 7.33 -14.38
N GLY A 291 -33.02 6.00 -14.50
CA GLY A 291 -31.93 5.08 -14.81
C GLY A 291 -31.19 4.51 -13.59
N GLU A 292 -31.51 4.92 -12.38
CA GLU A 292 -31.01 4.24 -11.17
C GLU A 292 -31.73 2.90 -10.95
N VAL A 293 -30.98 1.93 -10.45
CA VAL A 293 -31.54 0.70 -9.87
C VAL A 293 -31.92 0.99 -8.44
N SER A 294 -33.11 0.56 -8.00
CA SER A 294 -33.55 0.76 -6.63
C SER A 294 -34.28 -0.45 -6.05
N LEU A 295 -34.12 -0.63 -4.73
CA LEU A 295 -34.83 -1.65 -3.94
C LEU A 295 -35.44 -1.00 -2.71
N THR A 296 -36.66 -1.41 -2.35
CA THR A 296 -37.29 -1.05 -1.07
C THR A 296 -36.88 -2.04 0.02
N GLY A 297 -36.94 -1.61 1.27
CA GLY A 297 -36.61 -2.44 2.40
C GLY A 297 -36.73 -1.72 3.74
N VAL A 298 -36.24 -2.37 4.79
CA VAL A 298 -36.30 -1.86 6.16
C VAL A 298 -34.88 -1.76 6.74
N VAL A 299 -34.59 -0.64 7.40
CA VAL A 299 -33.33 -0.44 8.13
C VAL A 299 -33.27 -1.40 9.31
N ARG A 300 -32.33 -2.34 9.27
CA ARG A 300 -32.08 -3.30 10.38
C ARG A 300 -31.17 -2.73 11.45
N GLU A 301 -30.10 -2.09 11.02
CA GLU A 301 -29.10 -1.53 11.93
C GLU A 301 -28.58 -0.17 11.41
N VAL A 302 -28.22 0.69 12.36
CA VAL A 302 -27.57 2.00 12.09
C VAL A 302 -26.28 2.07 12.90
N VAL A 303 -25.14 2.24 12.23
CA VAL A 303 -23.82 2.25 12.86
C VAL A 303 -23.13 3.58 12.58
N TYR A 304 -22.92 4.37 13.64
CA TYR A 304 -22.17 5.61 13.59
C TYR A 304 -20.66 5.32 13.67
N THR A 305 -19.90 5.73 12.66
CA THR A 305 -18.44 5.51 12.60
C THR A 305 -17.60 6.77 12.81
N GLY A 306 -18.23 7.88 13.18
CA GLY A 306 -17.62 9.20 13.29
C GLY A 306 -17.74 9.98 11.98
N PRO A 307 -16.90 9.76 10.97
CA PRO A 307 -16.98 10.50 9.70
C PRO A 307 -18.22 10.13 8.86
N ALA A 308 -18.79 8.94 9.05
CA ALA A 308 -19.94 8.44 8.31
C ALA A 308 -20.93 7.70 9.20
N THR A 309 -22.13 7.46 8.67
CA THR A 309 -23.14 6.56 9.24
C THR A 309 -23.46 5.47 8.23
N ARG A 310 -23.39 4.20 8.67
CA ARG A 310 -23.74 3.02 7.88
C ARG A 310 -25.14 2.55 8.25
N PHE A 311 -25.89 2.19 7.24
CA PHE A 311 -27.23 1.64 7.35
C PHE A 311 -27.24 0.24 6.73
N LEU A 312 -27.59 -0.77 7.51
CA LEU A 312 -27.84 -2.12 7.00
C LEU A 312 -29.33 -2.22 6.69
N VAL A 313 -29.67 -2.38 5.42
CA VAL A 313 -31.03 -2.45 4.93
C VAL A 313 -31.31 -3.88 4.46
N SER A 314 -32.33 -4.53 5.03
CA SER A 314 -32.88 -5.76 4.47
C SER A 314 -33.93 -5.40 3.43
N THR A 315 -33.64 -5.71 2.19
CA THR A 315 -34.54 -5.40 1.07
C THR A 315 -35.67 -6.42 0.95
N ASP A 316 -36.79 -5.98 0.37
CA ASP A 316 -37.96 -6.85 0.08
C ASP A 316 -37.59 -7.94 -0.93
N ALA A 317 -36.54 -7.74 -1.71
CA ALA A 317 -35.96 -8.72 -2.64
C ALA A 317 -35.07 -9.77 -1.95
N GLY A 318 -34.92 -9.73 -0.62
CA GLY A 318 -34.17 -10.71 0.17
C GLY A 318 -32.66 -10.49 0.23
N ALA A 319 -32.14 -9.37 -0.29
CA ALA A 319 -30.74 -9.00 -0.18
C ALA A 319 -30.51 -8.04 1.01
N ASP A 320 -29.40 -8.19 1.72
CA ASP A 320 -28.93 -7.22 2.70
C ASP A 320 -27.99 -6.23 2.00
N ILE A 321 -28.32 -4.93 2.03
CA ILE A 321 -27.57 -3.84 1.41
C ILE A 321 -27.05 -2.89 2.47
N ILE A 322 -25.78 -2.56 2.39
CA ILE A 322 -25.13 -1.54 3.21
C ILE A 322 -25.08 -0.25 2.41
N ALA A 323 -25.65 0.83 2.96
CA ALA A 323 -25.46 2.18 2.48
C ALA A 323 -24.60 2.96 3.47
N GLU A 324 -23.68 3.78 2.98
CA GLU A 324 -22.84 4.64 3.83
C GLU A 324 -23.04 6.10 3.44
N ARG A 325 -23.34 6.94 4.43
CA ARG A 325 -23.56 8.38 4.25
C ARG A 325 -22.57 9.18 5.09
N PRO A 326 -21.79 10.11 4.50
CA PRO A 326 -20.92 11.01 5.25
C PRO A 326 -21.71 11.88 6.24
N ASN A 327 -21.16 12.04 7.45
CA ASN A 327 -21.73 12.91 8.49
C ASN A 327 -21.31 14.38 8.27
N ALA A 328 -21.53 14.91 7.06
CA ALA A 328 -21.01 16.21 6.63
C ALA A 328 -21.73 17.44 7.24
N HIS A 329 -22.85 17.25 7.93
CA HIS A 329 -23.66 18.35 8.48
C HIS A 329 -24.18 18.02 9.88
N HIS A 330 -24.36 19.05 10.70
CA HIS A 330 -25.01 18.97 12.01
C HIS A 330 -26.36 18.23 11.91
N PRO A 331 -26.75 17.41 12.92
CA PRO A 331 -27.92 16.51 12.85
C PRO A 331 -29.28 17.16 12.56
N ALA A 332 -29.33 18.47 12.36
CA ALA A 332 -30.59 19.22 12.10
C ALA A 332 -31.00 19.32 10.60
N ALA A 333 -30.20 18.79 9.65
CA ALA A 333 -30.50 18.96 8.23
C ALA A 333 -30.46 17.60 7.49
N GLY A 334 -31.57 16.90 7.49
CA GLY A 334 -31.81 15.71 6.66
C GLY A 334 -32.37 14.54 7.45
N ALA A 335 -33.34 13.82 6.88
CA ALA A 335 -34.03 12.69 7.49
C ALA A 335 -33.01 11.72 8.12
N ALA A 336 -32.95 11.68 9.44
CA ALA A 336 -32.21 10.68 10.17
C ALA A 336 -33.04 9.38 10.12
N PHE A 337 -32.64 8.45 9.25
CA PHE A 337 -33.26 7.12 9.25
C PHE A 337 -32.82 6.34 10.50
N GLY A 338 -33.78 5.73 11.15
CA GLY A 338 -33.59 4.88 12.32
C GLY A 338 -33.86 3.41 12.01
N ARG A 339 -33.54 2.56 12.97
CA ARG A 339 -33.90 1.14 12.91
C ARG A 339 -35.43 0.98 12.82
N GLY A 340 -35.88 0.18 11.86
CA GLY A 340 -37.30 -0.08 11.60
C GLY A 340 -37.92 0.83 10.55
N ASP A 341 -37.22 1.88 10.09
CA ASP A 341 -37.74 2.76 9.06
C ASP A 341 -37.77 2.05 7.69
N HIS A 342 -38.86 2.28 6.95
CA HIS A 342 -38.98 1.87 5.56
C HIS A 342 -38.21 2.85 4.68
N VAL A 343 -37.35 2.32 3.85
CA VAL A 343 -36.42 3.10 3.02
C VAL A 343 -36.32 2.52 1.63
N ARG A 344 -35.76 3.30 0.73
CA ARG A 344 -35.32 2.88 -0.58
C ARG A 344 -33.79 3.00 -0.67
N VAL A 345 -33.11 1.96 -1.12
CA VAL A 345 -31.70 2.01 -1.52
C VAL A 345 -31.64 2.13 -3.03
N ALA A 346 -30.81 3.05 -3.54
CA ALA A 346 -30.68 3.29 -4.97
C ALA A 346 -29.23 3.50 -5.37
N TRP A 347 -28.86 3.09 -6.58
CA TRP A 347 -27.52 3.30 -7.13
C TRP A 347 -27.56 3.38 -8.66
N THR A 348 -26.57 4.07 -9.23
CA THR A 348 -26.37 4.13 -10.67
C THR A 348 -25.74 2.81 -11.16
N PRO A 349 -26.21 2.19 -12.25
CA PRO A 349 -25.62 0.96 -12.79
C PRO A 349 -24.11 1.01 -13.01
N ASP A 350 -23.58 2.17 -13.44
CA ASP A 350 -22.14 2.39 -13.67
C ASP A 350 -21.29 2.31 -12.38
N HIS A 351 -21.91 2.40 -11.21
CA HIS A 351 -21.26 2.24 -9.91
C HIS A 351 -21.18 0.77 -9.45
N ALA A 352 -21.77 -0.15 -10.21
CA ALA A 352 -21.75 -1.57 -9.92
C ALA A 352 -20.71 -2.27 -10.80
N ALA A 353 -19.59 -2.68 -10.20
CA ALA A 353 -18.61 -3.50 -10.90
C ALA A 353 -19.15 -4.91 -11.08
N ARG A 354 -19.09 -5.44 -12.30
CA ARG A 354 -19.50 -6.83 -12.60
C ARG A 354 -18.31 -7.75 -12.44
N LEU A 355 -18.47 -8.72 -11.57
CA LEU A 355 -17.46 -9.74 -11.34
C LEU A 355 -17.58 -10.83 -12.40
N PRO A 356 -16.45 -11.35 -12.92
CA PRO A 356 -16.43 -12.42 -13.92
C PRO A 356 -17.02 -13.72 -13.44
#